data_7b4e516fe0eee34fa73bf2bca9767977
#
_entry.id   7b4e516fe0eee34fa73bf2bca9767977
#
_cell.length_a   1.000
_cell.length_b   1.000
_cell.length_c   1.000
_cell.angle_alpha   90.00
_cell.angle_beta   90.00
_cell.angle_gamma   90.00
#
_symmetry.space_group_name_H-M   'P 1'
#
loop_
_entity.id
_entity.type
_entity.pdbx_description
1 polymer ?
#
loop_
_entity_poly.entity_id
_entity_poly.type
_entity_poly.pdbx_seq_one_letter_code
_entity_poly.pdbx_strand_id
1 'polypeptide(L)'
;MKKPLIIGHRGAPELAIENTESSFKAALAAGVDVIETDLRLSADGHLLVSHDADYSRLGGPPKPIAQCKKSELAKILLRDDANRIGRPLFMEDALNIFPNARFNVDLKDSGKDIVCAWVNLLVKSNAGSRCVTASFRDRTVNLFSKMYVSAPISVARFGVLAIVLLSSLGIIRRPRRNERLLQVPERAGPIRILTERRIKKLQKRGWKIHVWTVDNEQDMRRFIKWGIDGIMTNRPSLLRRLLESRND
;
A
#
# COMPACT_ATOMS: atom_id res chain seq x y z
N MET A 1 3.69 -10.61 -22.78
CA MET A 1 3.09 -10.83 -21.44
C MET A 1 2.66 -9.50 -20.85
N LYS A 2 1.58 -9.44 -20.06
CA LYS A 2 1.16 -8.19 -19.40
C LYS A 2 2.22 -7.75 -18.38
N LYS A 3 2.66 -6.48 -18.44
CA LYS A 3 3.58 -5.92 -17.44
C LYS A 3 2.84 -5.80 -16.08
N PRO A 4 3.47 -6.21 -14.95
CA PRO A 4 2.91 -5.94 -13.62
C PRO A 4 2.91 -4.44 -13.33
N LEU A 5 2.00 -3.99 -12.47
CA LEU A 5 2.06 -2.64 -11.90
C LEU A 5 3.31 -2.49 -11.03
N ILE A 6 3.97 -1.36 -11.14
CA ILE A 6 5.03 -0.94 -10.23
C ILE A 6 4.36 -0.19 -9.09
N ILE A 7 4.46 -0.74 -7.87
CA ILE A 7 3.86 -0.15 -6.67
C ILE A 7 5.00 0.30 -5.76
N GLY A 8 5.13 1.61 -5.57
CA GLY A 8 6.15 2.18 -4.69
C GLY A 8 5.73 2.05 -3.23
N HIS A 9 6.34 1.13 -2.48
CA HIS A 9 6.06 0.88 -1.06
C HIS A 9 6.50 2.10 -0.23
N ARG A 10 5.55 2.78 0.39
CA ARG A 10 5.76 4.06 1.11
C ARG A 10 6.43 5.13 0.23
N GLY A 11 6.18 5.10 -1.09
CA GLY A 11 6.84 5.90 -2.10
C GLY A 11 8.07 5.21 -2.72
N ALA A 12 9.25 5.80 -2.53
CA ALA A 12 10.54 5.28 -2.99
C ALA A 12 11.61 5.37 -1.88
N PRO A 13 11.60 4.50 -0.86
CA PRO A 13 12.51 4.59 0.28
C PRO A 13 14.00 4.48 -0.10
N GLU A 14 14.33 3.86 -1.24
CA GLU A 14 15.72 3.87 -1.74
C GLU A 14 16.23 5.27 -2.09
N LEU A 15 15.32 6.22 -2.43
CA LEU A 15 15.65 7.56 -2.93
C LEU A 15 15.38 8.67 -1.94
N ALA A 16 14.38 8.53 -1.07
CA ALA A 16 13.97 9.55 -0.11
C ALA A 16 13.34 8.90 1.13
N ILE A 17 13.15 9.68 2.22
CA ILE A 17 12.52 9.16 3.44
C ILE A 17 11.11 8.66 3.12
N GLU A 18 10.80 7.43 3.53
CA GLU A 18 9.49 6.80 3.34
C GLU A 18 8.34 7.68 3.81
N ASN A 19 7.18 7.56 3.16
CA ASN A 19 5.95 8.23 3.60
C ASN A 19 6.08 9.77 3.72
N THR A 20 6.90 10.38 2.86
CA THR A 20 7.05 11.84 2.73
C THR A 20 6.72 12.32 1.34
N GLU A 21 6.54 13.62 1.18
CA GLU A 21 6.33 14.26 -0.13
C GLU A 21 7.49 13.98 -1.09
N SER A 22 8.73 14.05 -0.59
CA SER A 22 9.93 13.75 -1.39
C SER A 22 9.96 12.32 -1.89
N SER A 23 9.54 11.36 -1.05
CA SER A 23 9.44 9.95 -1.43
C SER A 23 8.38 9.72 -2.51
N PHE A 24 7.25 10.39 -2.41
CA PHE A 24 6.19 10.29 -3.42
C PHE A 24 6.60 10.92 -4.75
N LYS A 25 7.27 12.09 -4.72
CA LYS A 25 7.85 12.72 -5.91
C LYS A 25 8.87 11.79 -6.58
N ALA A 26 9.79 11.21 -5.79
CA ALA A 26 10.80 10.30 -6.29
C ALA A 26 10.19 9.02 -6.89
N ALA A 27 9.15 8.47 -6.25
CA ALA A 27 8.41 7.31 -6.78
C ALA A 27 7.78 7.62 -8.14
N LEU A 28 7.08 8.74 -8.27
CA LEU A 28 6.47 9.14 -9.53
C LEU A 28 7.53 9.39 -10.63
N ALA A 29 8.66 10.03 -10.29
CA ALA A 29 9.79 10.22 -11.20
C ALA A 29 10.40 8.88 -11.64
N ALA A 30 10.45 7.89 -10.75
CA ALA A 30 10.84 6.51 -11.09
C ALA A 30 9.78 5.74 -11.91
N GLY A 31 8.64 6.35 -12.18
CA GLY A 31 7.57 5.80 -13.02
C GLY A 31 6.72 4.75 -12.34
N VAL A 32 6.42 4.87 -11.04
CA VAL A 32 5.46 3.98 -10.39
C VAL A 32 4.04 4.19 -10.94
N ASP A 33 3.27 3.11 -11.01
CA ASP A 33 1.86 3.16 -11.38
C ASP A 33 0.95 3.48 -10.19
N VAL A 34 1.39 3.14 -8.98
CA VAL A 34 0.64 3.31 -7.73
C VAL A 34 1.62 3.61 -6.60
N ILE A 35 1.35 4.63 -5.81
CA ILE A 35 2.03 4.89 -4.53
C ILE A 35 1.31 4.08 -3.45
N GLU A 36 2.02 3.20 -2.78
CA GLU A 36 1.51 2.60 -1.56
C GLU A 36 1.92 3.44 -0.35
N THR A 37 1.02 3.53 0.64
CA THR A 37 1.23 4.35 1.83
C THR A 37 0.34 3.88 2.98
N ASP A 38 0.70 4.31 4.18
CA ASP A 38 0.07 3.94 5.43
C ASP A 38 -0.60 5.16 6.09
N LEU A 39 -1.77 4.98 6.69
CA LEU A 39 -2.46 6.07 7.40
C LEU A 39 -2.64 5.78 8.88
N ARG A 40 -2.38 6.83 9.67
CA ARG A 40 -2.68 6.92 11.09
C ARG A 40 -3.47 8.16 11.41
N LEU A 41 -4.21 8.13 12.52
CA LEU A 41 -5.05 9.23 12.96
C LEU A 41 -4.36 10.02 14.07
N SER A 42 -4.27 11.35 13.94
CA SER A 42 -3.81 12.25 14.98
C SER A 42 -4.87 12.45 16.08
N ALA A 43 -4.48 13.03 17.22
CA ALA A 43 -5.39 13.32 18.35
C ALA A 43 -6.57 14.22 17.96
N ASP A 44 -6.37 15.08 16.97
CA ASP A 44 -7.37 16.05 16.48
C ASP A 44 -8.00 15.62 15.13
N GLY A 45 -7.90 14.33 14.77
CA GLY A 45 -8.65 13.72 13.67
C GLY A 45 -8.06 13.91 12.27
N HIS A 46 -6.79 14.32 12.14
CA HIS A 46 -6.13 14.41 10.85
C HIS A 46 -5.46 13.10 10.46
N LEU A 47 -5.52 12.76 9.17
CA LEU A 47 -4.89 11.55 8.62
C LEU A 47 -3.43 11.85 8.25
N LEU A 48 -2.53 11.18 8.96
CA LEU A 48 -1.09 11.30 8.80
C LEU A 48 -0.55 10.10 8.01
N VAL A 49 0.35 10.37 7.10
CA VAL A 49 1.05 9.35 6.31
C VAL A 49 2.19 8.80 7.16
N SER A 50 1.99 7.63 7.79
CA SER A 50 2.98 6.96 8.63
C SER A 50 2.70 5.48 8.83
N HIS A 51 3.75 4.67 8.72
CA HIS A 51 3.66 3.24 9.05
C HIS A 51 3.66 2.99 10.56
N ASP A 52 4.63 3.58 11.27
CA ASP A 52 4.83 3.34 12.69
C ASP A 52 3.88 4.20 13.54
N ALA A 53 3.67 3.81 14.78
CA ALA A 53 2.78 4.53 15.69
C ALA A 53 3.36 5.87 16.16
N ASP A 54 4.68 6.04 16.02
CA ASP A 54 5.44 7.26 16.32
C ASP A 54 6.57 7.43 15.30
N TYR A 55 7.39 8.45 15.45
CA TYR A 55 8.50 8.75 14.55
C TYR A 55 9.89 8.41 15.11
N SER A 56 9.99 7.63 16.20
CA SER A 56 11.29 7.31 16.82
C SER A 56 12.28 6.67 15.86
N ARG A 57 11.84 5.75 14.99
CA ARG A 57 12.68 5.12 13.96
C ARG A 57 13.19 6.10 12.90
N LEU A 58 12.50 7.19 12.69
CA LEU A 58 12.88 8.27 11.76
C LEU A 58 13.39 9.52 12.49
N GLY A 59 14.02 9.34 13.65
CA GLY A 59 14.68 10.42 14.41
C GLY A 59 13.73 11.43 15.05
N GLY A 60 12.42 11.18 15.00
CA GLY A 60 11.44 12.01 15.68
C GLY A 60 11.17 11.59 17.12
N PRO A 61 10.26 12.27 17.83
CA PRO A 61 9.95 11.96 19.22
C PRO A 61 9.23 10.60 19.35
N PRO A 62 9.46 9.83 20.43
CA PRO A 62 8.77 8.57 20.73
C PRO A 62 7.38 8.82 21.34
N LYS A 63 6.64 9.80 20.81
CA LYS A 63 5.29 10.14 21.22
C LYS A 63 4.31 9.60 20.20
N PRO A 64 3.31 8.79 20.60
CA PRO A 64 2.33 8.23 19.68
C PRO A 64 1.60 9.30 18.87
N ILE A 65 1.47 9.12 17.56
CA ILE A 65 0.76 10.02 16.64
C ILE A 65 -0.66 10.29 17.14
N ALA A 66 -1.34 9.27 17.66
CA ALA A 66 -2.69 9.38 18.22
C ALA A 66 -2.79 10.31 19.47
N GLN A 67 -1.66 10.72 20.05
CA GLN A 67 -1.59 11.67 21.18
C GLN A 67 -1.08 13.05 20.75
N CYS A 68 -0.78 13.25 19.47
CA CYS A 68 -0.27 14.50 18.92
C CYS A 68 -1.33 15.20 18.08
N LYS A 69 -1.38 16.53 18.18
CA LYS A 69 -2.18 17.36 17.26
C LYS A 69 -1.44 17.61 15.94
N LYS A 70 -2.18 17.96 14.88
CA LYS A 70 -1.61 18.33 13.58
C LYS A 70 -0.50 19.37 13.71
N SER A 71 -0.72 20.40 14.53
CA SER A 71 0.23 21.49 14.74
C SER A 71 1.56 21.07 15.40
N GLU A 72 1.56 19.99 16.19
CA GLU A 72 2.77 19.39 16.78
C GLU A 72 3.48 18.53 15.72
N LEU A 73 2.72 17.66 15.03
CA LEU A 73 3.24 16.74 14.00
C LEU A 73 3.91 17.48 12.84
N ALA A 74 3.33 18.60 12.40
CA ALA A 74 3.87 19.40 11.30
C ALA A 74 5.26 20.01 11.59
N LYS A 75 5.65 20.12 12.87
CA LYS A 75 6.95 20.69 13.28
C LYS A 75 8.07 19.64 13.34
N ILE A 76 7.73 18.35 13.28
CA ILE A 76 8.72 17.26 13.39
C ILE A 76 9.63 17.28 12.16
N LEU A 77 10.93 17.12 12.41
CA LEU A 77 11.91 16.79 11.39
C LEU A 77 12.19 15.29 11.45
N LEU A 78 12.08 14.64 10.31
CA LEU A 78 12.39 13.23 10.13
C LEU A 78 13.82 13.10 9.61
N ARG A 79 14.51 12.07 10.08
CA ARG A 79 15.85 11.71 9.61
C ARG A 79 15.93 10.18 9.52
N ASP A 80 16.41 9.66 8.41
CA ASP A 80 16.69 8.23 8.26
C ASP A 80 18.19 7.89 8.43
N ASP A 81 18.50 6.60 8.35
CA ASP A 81 19.88 6.08 8.51
C ASP A 81 20.84 6.61 7.43
N ALA A 82 20.34 7.07 6.30
CA ALA A 82 21.14 7.73 5.26
C ALA A 82 21.31 9.25 5.50
N ASN A 83 20.91 9.75 6.68
CA ASN A 83 20.92 11.17 7.04
C ASN A 83 20.09 12.08 6.14
N ARG A 84 19.13 11.52 5.40
CA ARG A 84 18.16 12.32 4.63
C ARG A 84 17.19 12.98 5.58
N ILE A 85 16.74 14.19 5.24
CA ILE A 85 15.81 14.98 6.06
C ILE A 85 14.46 15.09 5.35
N GLY A 86 13.39 14.98 6.12
CA GLY A 86 12.01 15.09 5.63
C GLY A 86 11.07 15.64 6.71
N ARG A 87 9.80 15.74 6.34
CA ARG A 87 8.72 16.14 7.25
C ARG A 87 7.55 15.18 7.13
N PRO A 88 6.77 14.99 8.22
CA PRO A 88 5.50 14.29 8.16
C PRO A 88 4.59 14.87 7.08
N LEU A 89 3.91 13.99 6.35
CA LEU A 89 2.97 14.35 5.29
C LEU A 89 1.55 14.01 5.77
N PHE A 90 0.61 14.95 5.59
CA PHE A 90 -0.80 14.66 5.79
C PHE A 90 -1.44 14.17 4.50
N MET A 91 -2.37 13.23 4.59
CA MET A 91 -2.98 12.64 3.40
C MET A 91 -3.79 13.64 2.58
N GLU A 92 -4.39 14.65 3.23
CA GLU A 92 -5.05 15.75 2.55
C GLU A 92 -4.08 16.50 1.62
N ASP A 93 -2.88 16.82 2.13
CA ASP A 93 -1.84 17.51 1.35
C ASP A 93 -1.33 16.58 0.23
N ALA A 94 -1.13 15.28 0.51
CA ALA A 94 -0.72 14.32 -0.51
C ALA A 94 -1.71 14.23 -1.67
N LEU A 95 -3.02 14.21 -1.39
CA LEU A 95 -4.05 14.15 -2.43
C LEU A 95 -4.10 15.42 -3.29
N ASN A 96 -3.79 16.59 -2.69
CA ASN A 96 -3.75 17.87 -3.37
C ASN A 96 -2.47 18.06 -4.21
N ILE A 97 -1.31 17.69 -3.65
CA ILE A 97 0.00 17.80 -4.34
C ILE A 97 0.08 16.82 -5.53
N PHE A 98 -0.55 15.64 -5.39
CA PHE A 98 -0.51 14.58 -6.39
C PHE A 98 -1.91 14.23 -6.92
N PRO A 99 -2.61 15.16 -7.61
CA PRO A 99 -4.01 14.99 -8.01
C PRO A 99 -4.24 13.82 -8.98
N ASN A 100 -3.23 13.44 -9.76
CA ASN A 100 -3.29 12.37 -10.75
C ASN A 100 -2.70 11.05 -10.24
N ALA A 101 -2.07 11.03 -9.09
CA ALA A 101 -1.46 9.82 -8.55
C ALA A 101 -2.55 8.83 -8.07
N ARG A 102 -2.29 7.54 -8.30
CA ARG A 102 -3.07 6.45 -7.72
C ARG A 102 -2.44 6.00 -6.41
N PHE A 103 -3.26 5.76 -5.42
CA PHE A 103 -2.81 5.36 -4.10
C PHE A 103 -3.33 3.97 -3.71
N ASN A 104 -2.51 3.22 -3.00
CA ASN A 104 -2.88 2.06 -2.23
C ASN A 104 -2.66 2.40 -0.75
N VAL A 105 -3.72 2.49 0.02
CA VAL A 105 -3.72 3.09 1.35
C VAL A 105 -4.03 2.03 2.40
N ASP A 106 -3.06 1.73 3.27
CA ASP A 106 -3.24 0.81 4.41
C ASP A 106 -3.62 1.57 5.68
N LEU A 107 -4.82 1.31 6.20
CA LEU A 107 -5.29 1.89 7.47
C LEU A 107 -4.68 1.11 8.64
N LYS A 108 -3.70 1.73 9.34
CA LYS A 108 -2.95 1.10 10.45
C LYS A 108 -3.71 1.07 11.76
N ASP A 109 -4.50 2.10 12.02
CA ASP A 109 -5.27 2.17 13.25
C ASP A 109 -6.59 1.40 13.14
N SER A 110 -7.16 1.05 14.28
CA SER A 110 -8.45 0.37 14.37
C SER A 110 -9.54 1.36 14.79
N GLY A 111 -10.78 1.01 14.47
CA GLY A 111 -11.93 1.76 14.95
C GLY A 111 -12.67 2.54 13.88
N LYS A 112 -13.74 3.19 14.31
CA LYS A 112 -14.63 3.94 13.43
C LYS A 112 -14.00 5.26 12.97
N ASP A 113 -13.21 5.89 13.84
CA ASP A 113 -12.74 7.26 13.64
C ASP A 113 -11.81 7.38 12.42
N ILE A 114 -10.80 6.50 12.29
CA ILE A 114 -9.93 6.50 11.11
C ILE A 114 -10.71 6.18 9.83
N VAL A 115 -11.69 5.28 9.89
CA VAL A 115 -12.53 4.95 8.72
C VAL A 115 -13.40 6.14 8.33
N CYS A 116 -14.04 6.82 9.30
CA CYS A 116 -14.84 8.02 9.05
C CYS A 116 -13.97 9.14 8.47
N ALA A 117 -12.80 9.40 9.06
CA ALA A 117 -11.87 10.43 8.58
C ALA A 117 -11.43 10.14 7.13
N TRP A 118 -11.11 8.87 6.83
CA TRP A 118 -10.71 8.48 5.48
C TRP A 118 -11.85 8.59 4.46
N VAL A 119 -13.04 8.10 4.76
CA VAL A 119 -14.22 8.24 3.89
C VAL A 119 -14.53 9.71 3.61
N ASN A 120 -14.54 10.56 4.66
CA ASN A 120 -14.79 11.99 4.52
C ASN A 120 -13.75 12.66 3.61
N LEU A 121 -12.47 12.31 3.79
CA LEU A 121 -11.41 12.86 2.95
C LEU A 121 -11.55 12.40 1.49
N LEU A 122 -11.85 11.13 1.23
CA LEU A 122 -12.08 10.61 -0.13
C LEU A 122 -13.23 11.30 -0.84
N VAL A 123 -14.33 11.55 -0.12
CA VAL A 123 -15.50 12.28 -0.66
C VAL A 123 -15.13 13.74 -0.95
N LYS A 124 -14.54 14.44 0.03
CA LYS A 124 -14.16 15.87 -0.10
C LYS A 124 -13.19 16.11 -1.26
N SER A 125 -12.21 15.19 -1.44
CA SER A 125 -11.19 15.33 -2.49
C SER A 125 -11.54 14.64 -3.82
N ASN A 126 -12.72 14.02 -3.91
CA ASN A 126 -13.14 13.21 -5.07
C ASN A 126 -12.10 12.14 -5.47
N ALA A 127 -11.40 11.56 -4.48
CA ALA A 127 -10.26 10.68 -4.70
C ALA A 127 -10.62 9.16 -4.68
N GLY A 128 -11.87 8.80 -4.45
CA GLY A 128 -12.29 7.43 -4.23
C GLY A 128 -11.96 6.47 -5.38
N SER A 129 -12.00 6.93 -6.62
CA SER A 129 -11.71 6.10 -7.80
C SER A 129 -10.22 5.80 -8.00
N ARG A 130 -9.33 6.63 -7.42
CA ARG A 130 -7.87 6.51 -7.54
C ARG A 130 -7.18 5.96 -6.28
N CYS A 131 -7.95 5.66 -5.23
CA CYS A 131 -7.44 5.12 -3.97
C CYS A 131 -8.01 3.72 -3.72
N VAL A 132 -7.13 2.73 -3.59
CA VAL A 132 -7.48 1.41 -3.05
C VAL A 132 -7.30 1.45 -1.55
N THR A 133 -8.29 1.00 -0.78
CA THR A 133 -8.19 0.92 0.67
C THR A 133 -7.84 -0.50 1.11
N ALA A 134 -6.83 -0.62 1.95
CA ALA A 134 -6.38 -1.84 2.59
C ALA A 134 -6.36 -1.69 4.11
N SER A 135 -6.38 -2.80 4.82
CA SER A 135 -6.00 -2.91 6.23
C SER A 135 -5.75 -4.38 6.56
N PHE A 136 -4.80 -4.64 7.46
CA PHE A 136 -4.63 -5.97 8.04
C PHE A 136 -5.80 -6.38 8.95
N ARG A 137 -6.64 -5.43 9.34
CA ARG A 137 -7.77 -5.61 10.26
C ARG A 137 -9.07 -5.80 9.47
N ASP A 138 -9.62 -7.01 9.48
CA ASP A 138 -10.86 -7.34 8.77
C ASP A 138 -12.03 -6.43 9.18
N ARG A 139 -12.12 -6.06 10.47
CA ARG A 139 -13.15 -5.13 10.97
C ARG A 139 -13.06 -3.76 10.29
N THR A 140 -11.84 -3.24 10.09
CA THR A 140 -11.59 -1.92 9.46
C THR A 140 -12.02 -1.96 7.98
N VAL A 141 -11.60 -2.99 7.22
CA VAL A 141 -11.98 -3.15 5.81
C VAL A 141 -13.50 -3.34 5.66
N ASN A 142 -14.10 -4.18 6.52
CA ASN A 142 -15.54 -4.42 6.50
C ASN A 142 -16.34 -3.15 6.82
N LEU A 143 -15.90 -2.34 7.78
CA LEU A 143 -16.54 -1.07 8.11
C LEU A 143 -16.43 -0.09 6.93
N PHE A 144 -15.22 0.07 6.37
CA PHE A 144 -14.98 0.92 5.20
C PHE A 144 -15.86 0.52 4.02
N SER A 145 -15.92 -0.78 3.70
CA SER A 145 -16.72 -1.28 2.56
C SER A 145 -18.22 -1.05 2.71
N LYS A 146 -18.74 -0.96 3.96
CA LYS A 146 -20.13 -0.60 4.24
C LYS A 146 -20.39 0.90 4.08
N MET A 147 -19.42 1.73 4.46
CA MET A 147 -19.54 3.20 4.42
C MET A 147 -19.27 3.76 3.01
N TYR A 148 -18.42 3.10 2.23
CA TYR A 148 -18.05 3.55 0.89
C TYR A 148 -18.04 2.38 -0.11
N VAL A 149 -19.23 1.96 -0.52
CA VAL A 149 -19.49 0.73 -1.29
C VAL A 149 -18.81 0.73 -2.66
N SER A 150 -18.63 1.88 -3.30
CA SER A 150 -18.05 1.99 -4.66
C SER A 150 -16.51 1.95 -4.68
N ALA A 151 -15.86 2.18 -3.54
CA ALA A 151 -14.41 2.25 -3.49
C ALA A 151 -13.75 0.87 -3.63
N PRO A 152 -12.65 0.76 -4.36
CA PRO A 152 -11.89 -0.48 -4.44
C PRO A 152 -11.20 -0.79 -3.11
N ILE A 153 -11.29 -2.06 -2.69
CA ILE A 153 -10.66 -2.56 -1.47
C ILE A 153 -9.75 -3.76 -1.75
N SER A 154 -8.73 -3.91 -0.92
CA SER A 154 -7.94 -5.13 -0.84
C SER A 154 -8.58 -6.10 0.16
N VAL A 155 -8.43 -7.40 -0.10
CA VAL A 155 -8.85 -8.44 0.84
C VAL A 155 -8.01 -8.37 2.11
N ALA A 156 -8.67 -8.37 3.28
CA ALA A 156 -8.01 -8.37 4.57
C ALA A 156 -7.48 -9.77 4.97
N ARG A 157 -6.73 -9.83 6.07
CA ARG A 157 -5.91 -10.97 6.47
C ARG A 157 -6.65 -12.31 6.49
N PHE A 158 -7.80 -12.40 7.15
CA PHE A 158 -8.55 -13.68 7.24
C PHE A 158 -9.14 -14.08 5.90
N GLY A 159 -9.58 -13.11 5.09
CA GLY A 159 -10.02 -13.36 3.74
C GLY A 159 -8.91 -13.92 2.85
N VAL A 160 -7.71 -13.37 2.94
CA VAL A 160 -6.51 -13.88 2.25
C VAL A 160 -6.21 -15.32 2.68
N LEU A 161 -6.17 -15.59 3.99
CA LEU A 161 -5.90 -16.92 4.52
C LEU A 161 -6.92 -17.94 4.00
N ALA A 162 -8.21 -17.61 4.05
CA ALA A 162 -9.28 -18.48 3.53
C ALA A 162 -9.10 -18.77 2.03
N ILE A 163 -8.81 -17.74 1.22
CA ILE A 163 -8.59 -17.91 -0.22
C ILE A 163 -7.37 -18.81 -0.50
N VAL A 164 -6.28 -18.62 0.24
CA VAL A 164 -5.05 -19.41 0.09
C VAL A 164 -5.30 -20.87 0.45
N LEU A 165 -5.93 -21.15 1.59
CA LEU A 165 -6.24 -22.50 2.05
C LEU A 165 -7.21 -23.21 1.09
N LEU A 166 -8.32 -22.59 0.75
CA LEU A 166 -9.33 -23.16 -0.15
C LEU A 166 -8.77 -23.36 -1.56
N SER A 167 -7.88 -22.48 -2.04
CA SER A 167 -7.23 -22.64 -3.34
C SER A 167 -6.33 -23.88 -3.41
N SER A 168 -5.78 -24.30 -2.29
CA SER A 168 -4.99 -25.53 -2.19
C SER A 168 -5.87 -26.77 -2.38
N LEU A 169 -7.13 -26.70 -1.97
CA LEU A 169 -8.15 -27.73 -2.17
C LEU A 169 -8.87 -27.63 -3.53
N GLY A 170 -8.44 -26.70 -4.40
CA GLY A 170 -9.09 -26.49 -5.68
C GLY A 170 -10.32 -25.59 -5.63
N ILE A 171 -10.75 -25.14 -4.45
CA ILE A 171 -11.93 -24.30 -4.24
C ILE A 171 -11.50 -22.84 -4.34
N ILE A 172 -11.92 -22.12 -5.38
CA ILE A 172 -11.60 -20.70 -5.59
C ILE A 172 -12.88 -19.91 -5.83
N ARG A 173 -13.26 -19.08 -4.85
CA ARG A 173 -14.35 -18.14 -5.02
C ARG A 173 -13.99 -17.05 -6.02
N ARG A 174 -14.98 -16.49 -6.70
CA ARG A 174 -14.80 -15.26 -7.49
C ARG A 174 -14.70 -14.05 -6.56
N PRO A 175 -13.95 -13.01 -6.95
CA PRO A 175 -13.94 -11.75 -6.20
C PRO A 175 -15.31 -11.05 -6.26
N ARG A 176 -15.62 -10.25 -5.24
CA ARG A 176 -16.74 -9.30 -5.28
C ARG A 176 -16.39 -8.12 -6.20
N ARG A 177 -17.38 -7.31 -6.59
CA ARG A 177 -17.19 -6.22 -7.55
C ARG A 177 -16.07 -5.22 -7.14
N ASN A 178 -16.04 -4.84 -5.87
CA ASN A 178 -15.06 -3.89 -5.31
C ASN A 178 -13.87 -4.57 -4.61
N GLU A 179 -13.90 -5.89 -4.38
CA GLU A 179 -12.90 -6.69 -3.66
C GLU A 179 -12.16 -7.61 -4.63
N ARG A 180 -11.41 -7.05 -5.59
CA ARG A 180 -10.71 -7.85 -6.62
C ARG A 180 -9.23 -8.03 -6.36
N LEU A 181 -8.69 -7.42 -5.30
CA LEU A 181 -7.27 -7.31 -5.06
C LEU A 181 -6.84 -8.15 -3.87
N LEU A 182 -5.87 -9.03 -4.13
CA LEU A 182 -5.14 -9.80 -3.13
C LEU A 182 -3.73 -9.21 -3.01
N GLN A 183 -3.42 -8.61 -1.87
CA GLN A 183 -2.09 -8.10 -1.56
C GLN A 183 -1.47 -9.02 -0.52
N VAL A 184 -0.46 -9.77 -0.93
CA VAL A 184 0.07 -10.87 -0.12
C VAL A 184 1.60 -10.93 -0.15
N PRO A 185 2.26 -11.33 0.94
CA PRO A 185 3.67 -11.67 0.89
C PRO A 185 3.87 -12.98 0.11
N GLU A 186 5.08 -13.20 -0.38
CA GLU A 186 5.40 -14.51 -0.97
C GLU A 186 5.24 -15.65 0.03
N ARG A 187 5.65 -15.40 1.28
CA ARG A 187 5.61 -16.38 2.37
C ARG A 187 5.00 -15.77 3.64
N ALA A 188 4.38 -16.61 4.44
CA ALA A 188 3.99 -16.30 5.82
C ALA A 188 4.63 -17.35 6.75
N GLY A 189 5.74 -16.99 7.36
CA GLY A 189 6.59 -17.93 8.06
C GLY A 189 7.06 -19.07 7.13
N PRO A 190 6.90 -20.35 7.49
CA PRO A 190 7.30 -21.48 6.65
C PRO A 190 6.38 -21.69 5.44
N ILE A 191 5.17 -21.11 5.45
CA ILE A 191 4.15 -21.36 4.42
C ILE A 191 4.41 -20.49 3.20
N ARG A 192 4.55 -21.11 2.01
CA ARG A 192 4.62 -20.40 0.73
C ARG A 192 3.21 -20.04 0.26
N ILE A 193 2.88 -18.75 0.31
CA ILE A 193 1.57 -18.23 -0.10
C ILE A 193 1.47 -18.15 -1.63
N LEU A 194 2.51 -17.64 -2.29
CA LEU A 194 2.54 -17.49 -3.74
C LEU A 194 3.38 -18.57 -4.42
N THR A 195 2.76 -19.21 -5.42
CA THR A 195 3.41 -20.06 -6.41
C THR A 195 2.85 -19.68 -7.78
N GLU A 196 3.59 -19.94 -8.85
CA GLU A 196 3.13 -19.65 -10.22
C GLU A 196 1.75 -20.28 -10.50
N ARG A 197 1.58 -21.57 -10.11
CA ARG A 197 0.32 -22.30 -10.28
C ARG A 197 -0.84 -21.63 -9.56
N ARG A 198 -0.62 -21.15 -8.31
CA ARG A 198 -1.67 -20.48 -7.53
C ARG A 198 -2.02 -19.13 -8.12
N ILE A 199 -1.02 -18.33 -8.52
CA ILE A 199 -1.24 -17.04 -9.19
C ILE A 199 -2.13 -17.24 -10.41
N LYS A 200 -1.77 -18.13 -11.33
CA LYS A 200 -2.55 -18.43 -12.54
C LYS A 200 -3.97 -18.92 -12.25
N LYS A 201 -4.14 -19.78 -11.23
CA LYS A 201 -5.47 -20.25 -10.82
C LYS A 201 -6.36 -19.13 -10.30
N LEU A 202 -5.83 -18.25 -9.45
CA LEU A 202 -6.57 -17.13 -8.89
C LEU A 202 -6.92 -16.09 -9.98
N GLN A 203 -5.96 -15.76 -10.86
CA GLN A 203 -6.17 -14.85 -12.00
C GLN A 203 -7.28 -15.34 -12.95
N LYS A 204 -7.34 -16.64 -13.24
CA LYS A 204 -8.43 -17.25 -14.03
C LYS A 204 -9.82 -17.06 -13.41
N ARG A 205 -9.89 -16.82 -12.09
CA ARG A 205 -11.12 -16.53 -11.37
C ARG A 205 -11.43 -15.04 -11.22
N GLY A 206 -10.57 -14.18 -11.79
CA GLY A 206 -10.75 -12.72 -11.80
C GLY A 206 -10.06 -11.97 -10.66
N TRP A 207 -9.22 -12.64 -9.86
CA TRP A 207 -8.40 -11.99 -8.85
C TRP A 207 -7.25 -11.24 -9.47
N LYS A 208 -6.90 -10.08 -8.89
CA LYS A 208 -5.66 -9.35 -9.11
C LYS A 208 -4.74 -9.60 -7.94
N ILE A 209 -3.47 -9.92 -8.20
CA ILE A 209 -2.54 -10.33 -7.17
C ILE A 209 -1.34 -9.38 -7.18
N HIS A 210 -1.13 -8.71 -6.05
CA HIS A 210 0.06 -7.92 -5.80
C HIS A 210 0.91 -8.61 -4.73
N VAL A 211 2.21 -8.68 -4.96
CA VAL A 211 3.16 -9.22 -3.96
C VAL A 211 3.91 -8.09 -3.28
N TRP A 212 4.15 -8.22 -1.96
CA TRP A 212 4.89 -7.29 -1.12
C TRP A 212 5.79 -8.02 -0.10
N THR A 213 6.88 -7.44 0.36
CA THR A 213 7.65 -6.40 -0.30
C THR A 213 8.78 -7.09 -1.04
N VAL A 214 9.00 -6.78 -2.31
CA VAL A 214 9.98 -7.47 -3.15
C VAL A 214 11.05 -6.48 -3.61
N ASP A 215 12.24 -6.57 -3.02
CA ASP A 215 13.37 -5.67 -3.27
C ASP A 215 14.56 -6.35 -3.95
N ASN A 216 14.55 -7.69 -3.97
CA ASN A 216 15.59 -8.48 -4.62
C ASN A 216 15.29 -8.63 -6.13
N GLU A 217 16.31 -8.40 -6.96
CA GLU A 217 16.17 -8.46 -8.42
C GLU A 217 15.74 -9.84 -8.94
N GLN A 218 16.29 -10.91 -8.38
CA GLN A 218 15.96 -12.28 -8.81
C GLN A 218 14.48 -12.59 -8.53
N ASP A 219 13.98 -12.14 -7.38
CA ASP A 219 12.57 -12.30 -7.01
C ASP A 219 11.67 -11.45 -7.92
N MET A 220 12.05 -10.20 -8.22
CA MET A 220 11.33 -9.38 -9.20
C MET A 220 11.23 -10.09 -10.54
N ARG A 221 12.34 -10.56 -11.10
CA ARG A 221 12.38 -11.33 -12.39
C ARG A 221 11.49 -12.57 -12.33
N ARG A 222 11.52 -13.29 -11.22
CA ARG A 222 10.69 -14.49 -11.00
C ARG A 222 9.20 -14.15 -11.02
N PHE A 223 8.75 -13.13 -10.28
CA PHE A 223 7.35 -12.73 -10.24
C PHE A 223 6.87 -12.14 -11.57
N ILE A 224 7.72 -11.39 -12.27
CA ILE A 224 7.46 -10.92 -13.64
C ILE A 224 7.24 -12.14 -14.58
N LYS A 225 8.10 -13.15 -14.51
CA LYS A 225 7.97 -14.41 -15.29
C LYS A 225 6.67 -15.14 -14.97
N TRP A 226 6.25 -15.17 -13.71
CA TRP A 226 4.99 -15.80 -13.29
C TRP A 226 3.75 -15.01 -13.71
N GLY A 227 3.90 -13.80 -14.22
CA GLY A 227 2.80 -12.96 -14.71
C GLY A 227 1.94 -12.38 -13.58
N ILE A 228 2.56 -11.98 -12.47
CA ILE A 228 1.86 -11.32 -11.36
C ILE A 228 1.27 -9.97 -11.82
N ASP A 229 0.19 -9.51 -11.17
CA ASP A 229 -0.48 -8.28 -11.58
C ASP A 229 0.18 -7.00 -11.03
N GLY A 230 0.89 -7.09 -9.88
CA GLY A 230 1.64 -5.96 -9.32
C GLY A 230 2.75 -6.39 -8.36
N ILE A 231 3.81 -5.61 -8.32
CA ILE A 231 4.96 -5.79 -7.42
C ILE A 231 5.11 -4.52 -6.59
N MET A 232 5.01 -4.65 -5.27
CA MET A 232 5.24 -3.59 -4.30
C MET A 232 6.68 -3.70 -3.82
N THR A 233 7.42 -2.59 -3.94
CA THR A 233 8.86 -2.55 -3.71
C THR A 233 9.33 -1.23 -3.14
N ASN A 234 10.41 -1.28 -2.34
CA ASN A 234 11.17 -0.11 -1.91
C ASN A 234 12.11 0.42 -3.01
N ARG A 235 12.29 -0.35 -4.11
CA ARG A 235 13.25 -0.08 -5.19
C ARG A 235 12.56 0.04 -6.55
N PRO A 236 11.65 1.02 -6.72
CA PRO A 236 10.88 1.15 -7.95
C PRO A 236 11.73 1.41 -9.19
N SER A 237 12.85 2.12 -9.06
CA SER A 237 13.78 2.36 -10.17
C SER A 237 14.39 1.06 -10.71
N LEU A 238 14.73 0.11 -9.81
CA LEU A 238 15.21 -1.21 -10.23
C LEU A 238 14.12 -1.97 -11.00
N LEU A 239 12.91 -2.04 -10.45
CA LEU A 239 11.80 -2.74 -11.09
C LEU A 239 11.47 -2.14 -12.48
N ARG A 240 11.52 -0.80 -12.61
CA ARG A 240 11.30 -0.11 -13.88
C ARG A 240 12.33 -0.57 -14.92
N ARG A 241 13.63 -0.52 -14.60
CA ARG A 241 14.70 -0.99 -15.51
C ARG A 241 14.50 -2.44 -15.96
N LEU A 242 14.10 -3.34 -15.02
CA LEU A 242 13.85 -4.74 -15.35
C LEU A 242 12.68 -4.96 -16.32
N LEU A 243 11.69 -4.07 -16.26
CA LEU A 243 10.53 -4.14 -17.18
C LEU A 243 10.82 -3.52 -18.56
N GLU A 244 11.77 -2.59 -18.64
CA GLU A 244 12.21 -1.96 -19.89
C GLU A 244 13.19 -2.85 -20.67
N SER A 245 14.19 -3.44 -19.97
CA SER A 245 15.18 -4.34 -20.58
C SER A 245 14.61 -5.64 -21.20
N ARG A 246 13.30 -5.88 -21.09
CA ARG A 246 12.61 -7.03 -21.73
C ARG A 246 12.02 -6.70 -23.09
N ASN A 247 12.07 -5.45 -23.51
CA ASN A 247 11.51 -5.03 -24.80
C ASN A 247 12.59 -5.03 -25.92
N ASP A 248 13.84 -5.27 -25.52
CA ASP A 248 14.98 -5.50 -26.41
C ASP A 248 15.25 -7.01 -26.52
#